data_9d158b876fc59f7fe1bba3e5ed12db2c
#
_entry.id   9d158b876fc59f7fe1bba3e5ed12db2c
#
_cell.length_a   1.000
_cell.length_b   1.000
_cell.length_c   1.000
_cell.angle_alpha   90.00
_cell.angle_beta   90.00
_cell.angle_gamma   90.00
#
_symmetry.space_group_name_H-M   'P 1'
#
loop_
_entity.id
_entity.type
_entity.pdbx_description
1 polymer ?
#
loop_
_entity_poly.entity_id
_entity_poly.type
_entity_poly.pdbx_seq_one_letter_code
_entity_poly.pdbx_strand_id
1 'polypeptide(L)'
;MDIKNIKAVYFVGIGGIGMSALARYFKVMGYEVAGYDRTSSPLTRKMTDKEGFEITYEDDEKGVREVFRDKEHTLVVYTPAVPQENRILSFFRDNGYALHKRAEVLGFLSHSKKALCIAGTHGKTTTTTMLAFLLNRSHVGCSAFLGGISSNFG
;
A
#
# COMPACT_ATOMS: atom_id res chain seq x y z
N MET A 1 2.47 16.38 2.42
CA MET A 1 1.42 15.41 2.76
C MET A 1 1.26 15.39 4.26
N ASP A 2 0.09 15.67 4.78
CA ASP A 2 -0.21 15.53 6.21
C ASP A 2 -1.13 14.33 6.40
N ILE A 3 -0.65 13.29 7.07
CA ILE A 3 -1.44 12.06 7.34
C ILE A 3 -2.11 12.07 8.73
N LYS A 4 -1.98 13.15 9.50
CA LYS A 4 -2.51 13.20 10.87
C LYS A 4 -4.04 13.12 10.91
N ASN A 5 -4.69 13.62 9.87
CA ASN A 5 -6.15 13.63 9.77
C ASN A 5 -6.72 12.47 8.93
N ILE A 6 -5.85 11.66 8.31
CA ILE A 6 -6.28 10.53 7.49
C ILE A 6 -6.85 9.43 8.37
N LYS A 7 -7.98 8.87 7.98
CA LYS A 7 -8.68 7.75 8.63
C LYS A 7 -8.76 6.53 7.72
N ALA A 8 -8.76 6.77 6.41
CA ALA A 8 -8.93 5.73 5.41
C ALA A 8 -7.87 5.84 4.30
N VAL A 9 -7.46 4.72 3.75
CA VAL A 9 -6.49 4.65 2.64
C VAL A 9 -7.04 3.74 1.55
N TYR A 10 -7.23 4.29 0.36
CA TYR A 10 -7.69 3.53 -0.78
C TYR A 10 -6.55 3.29 -1.78
N PHE A 11 -6.37 2.04 -2.19
CA PHE A 11 -5.29 1.64 -3.09
C PHE A 11 -5.81 1.31 -4.47
N VAL A 12 -5.32 2.01 -5.50
CA VAL A 12 -5.63 1.71 -6.91
C VAL A 12 -4.45 0.93 -7.51
N GLY A 13 -4.66 -0.37 -7.74
CA GLY A 13 -3.62 -1.35 -8.09
C GLY A 13 -3.00 -2.02 -6.84
N ILE A 14 -3.84 -2.42 -5.89
CA ILE A 14 -3.43 -2.96 -4.58
C ILE A 14 -2.62 -4.27 -4.67
N GLY A 15 -2.82 -5.07 -5.74
CA GLY A 15 -2.22 -6.40 -5.91
C GLY A 15 -0.73 -6.39 -6.28
N GLY A 16 -0.13 -5.24 -6.54
CA GLY A 16 1.31 -5.14 -6.70
C GLY A 16 2.06 -5.43 -5.40
N ILE A 17 3.23 -6.11 -5.46
CA ILE A 17 4.02 -6.50 -4.27
C ILE A 17 4.27 -5.29 -3.36
N GLY A 18 4.74 -4.18 -3.90
CA GLY A 18 5.00 -2.99 -3.10
C GLY A 18 3.74 -2.25 -2.63
N MET A 19 2.63 -2.34 -3.38
CA MET A 19 1.33 -1.78 -3.00
C MET A 19 0.72 -2.57 -1.86
N SER A 20 0.70 -3.89 -1.95
CA SER A 20 0.17 -4.78 -0.91
C SER A 20 0.96 -4.68 0.40
N ALA A 21 2.28 -4.51 0.34
CA ALA A 21 3.10 -4.27 1.51
C ALA A 21 2.72 -2.95 2.22
N LEU A 22 2.50 -1.90 1.44
CA LEU A 22 2.08 -0.61 1.97
C LEU A 22 0.65 -0.65 2.54
N ALA A 23 -0.25 -1.38 1.87
CA ALA A 23 -1.63 -1.59 2.34
C ALA A 23 -1.64 -2.31 3.71
N ARG A 24 -0.83 -3.36 3.88
CA ARG A 24 -0.67 -4.06 5.16
C ARG A 24 -0.14 -3.13 6.26
N TYR A 25 0.84 -2.31 5.93
CA TYR A 25 1.37 -1.33 6.87
C TYR A 25 0.27 -0.42 7.42
N PHE A 26 -0.53 0.19 6.54
CA PHE A 26 -1.63 1.07 6.96
C PHE A 26 -2.70 0.32 7.77
N LYS A 27 -3.03 -0.91 7.38
CA LYS A 27 -4.00 -1.73 8.12
C LYS A 27 -3.52 -2.04 9.54
N VAL A 28 -2.25 -2.41 9.71
CA VAL A 28 -1.64 -2.65 11.03
C VAL A 28 -1.60 -1.37 11.87
N MET A 29 -1.46 -0.21 11.23
CA MET A 29 -1.51 1.09 11.92
C MET A 29 -2.94 1.54 12.27
N GLY A 30 -3.96 0.74 11.98
CA GLY A 30 -5.35 0.99 12.37
C GLY A 30 -6.16 1.83 11.39
N TYR A 31 -5.68 2.06 10.17
CA TYR A 31 -6.46 2.74 9.13
C TYR A 31 -7.48 1.79 8.49
N GLU A 32 -8.62 2.34 8.05
CA GLU A 32 -9.49 1.64 7.12
C GLU A 32 -8.79 1.52 5.77
N VAL A 33 -8.69 0.30 5.26
CA VAL A 33 -7.95 0.03 4.01
C VAL A 33 -8.77 -0.82 3.06
N ALA A 34 -8.96 -0.32 1.86
CA ALA A 34 -9.52 -1.08 0.75
C ALA A 34 -8.77 -0.77 -0.55
N GLY A 35 -9.13 -1.43 -1.62
CA GLY A 35 -8.53 -1.10 -2.89
C GLY A 35 -9.15 -1.80 -4.08
N TYR A 36 -8.64 -1.44 -5.22
CA TYR A 36 -8.95 -2.02 -6.51
C TYR A 36 -7.72 -2.69 -7.11
N ASP A 37 -7.94 -3.82 -7.75
CA ASP A 37 -6.97 -4.40 -8.67
C ASP A 37 -7.67 -4.99 -9.88
N ARG A 38 -7.04 -4.92 -11.04
CA ARG A 38 -7.59 -5.48 -12.27
C ARG A 38 -7.67 -7.01 -12.24
N THR A 39 -6.78 -7.64 -11.47
CA THR A 39 -6.57 -9.09 -11.54
C THR A 39 -6.70 -9.74 -10.17
N SER A 40 -7.54 -10.77 -10.09
CA SER A 40 -7.58 -11.67 -8.94
C SER A 40 -6.36 -12.60 -8.99
N SER A 41 -5.28 -12.21 -8.34
CA SER A 41 -4.04 -12.96 -8.22
C SER A 41 -4.01 -13.81 -6.93
N PRO A 42 -3.10 -14.79 -6.80
CA PRO A 42 -2.89 -15.49 -5.52
C PRO A 42 -2.61 -14.55 -4.35
N LEU A 43 -1.93 -13.43 -4.61
CA LEU A 43 -1.62 -12.42 -3.59
C LEU A 43 -2.89 -11.68 -3.14
N THR A 44 -3.69 -11.18 -4.08
CA THR A 44 -4.93 -10.46 -3.73
C THR A 44 -5.94 -11.38 -3.07
N ARG A 45 -6.04 -12.63 -3.50
CA ARG A 45 -6.88 -13.65 -2.82
C ARG A 45 -6.42 -13.91 -1.39
N LYS A 46 -5.10 -14.07 -1.15
CA LYS A 46 -4.58 -14.19 0.22
C LYS A 46 -4.96 -12.97 1.07
N MET A 47 -4.85 -11.77 0.50
CA MET A 47 -5.22 -10.53 1.19
C MET A 47 -6.70 -10.50 1.55
N THR A 48 -7.60 -10.91 0.64
CA THR A 48 -9.04 -10.95 0.89
C THR A 48 -9.41 -12.05 1.88
N ASP A 49 -9.01 -13.30 1.59
CA ASP A 49 -9.50 -14.48 2.30
C ASP A 49 -8.88 -14.66 3.69
N LYS A 50 -7.62 -14.25 3.86
CA LYS A 50 -6.86 -14.50 5.10
C LYS A 50 -6.55 -13.24 5.89
N GLU A 51 -6.42 -12.10 5.22
CA GLU A 51 -6.00 -10.85 5.85
C GLU A 51 -7.15 -9.84 5.97
N GLY A 52 -8.34 -10.18 5.44
CA GLY A 52 -9.56 -9.38 5.56
C GLY A 52 -9.48 -8.03 4.87
N PHE A 53 -8.81 -7.95 3.71
CA PHE A 53 -8.86 -6.76 2.87
C PHE A 53 -10.09 -6.79 1.97
N GLU A 54 -10.71 -5.65 1.79
CA GLU A 54 -11.74 -5.45 0.78
C GLU A 54 -11.08 -5.03 -0.53
N ILE A 55 -11.15 -5.90 -1.54
CA ILE A 55 -10.57 -5.65 -2.86
C ILE A 55 -11.66 -5.83 -3.91
N THR A 56 -11.94 -4.79 -4.67
CA THR A 56 -12.80 -4.89 -5.86
C THR A 56 -11.95 -5.16 -7.10
N TYR A 57 -12.50 -5.93 -8.01
CA TYR A 57 -11.89 -6.25 -9.31
C TYR A 57 -12.66 -5.60 -10.48
N GLU A 58 -13.79 -4.98 -10.18
CA GLU A 58 -14.58 -4.23 -11.15
C GLU A 58 -14.13 -2.77 -11.14
N ASP A 59 -13.85 -2.23 -12.33
CA ASP A 59 -13.49 -0.83 -12.52
C ASP A 59 -14.76 0.05 -12.53
N ASP A 60 -15.43 0.12 -11.38
CA ASP A 60 -16.64 0.92 -11.17
C ASP A 60 -16.53 1.68 -9.84
N GLU A 61 -16.70 3.00 -9.91
CA GLU A 61 -16.71 3.87 -8.73
C GLU A 61 -17.82 3.56 -7.73
N LYS A 62 -18.88 2.86 -8.15
CA LYS A 62 -19.97 2.40 -7.25
C LYS A 62 -19.46 1.39 -6.22
N GLY A 63 -18.39 0.66 -6.53
CA GLY A 63 -17.73 -0.25 -5.61
C GLY A 63 -16.91 0.45 -4.52
N VAL A 64 -16.71 1.76 -4.61
CA VAL A 64 -16.01 2.53 -3.58
C VAL A 64 -16.97 2.83 -2.43
N ARG A 65 -16.71 2.21 -1.27
CA ARG A 65 -17.54 2.40 -0.06
C ARG A 65 -17.56 3.85 0.41
N GLU A 66 -18.63 4.22 1.11
CA GLU A 66 -18.87 5.57 1.62
C GLU A 66 -17.73 6.09 2.51
N VAL A 67 -17.12 5.23 3.32
CA VAL A 67 -15.99 5.60 4.19
C VAL A 67 -14.80 6.19 3.41
N PHE A 68 -14.62 5.81 2.14
CA PHE A 68 -13.57 6.34 1.26
C PHE A 68 -14.02 7.54 0.43
N ARG A 69 -15.28 7.97 0.58
CA ARG A 69 -15.83 9.14 -0.14
C ARG A 69 -15.63 10.46 0.58
N ASP A 70 -15.08 10.43 1.79
CA ASP A 70 -14.64 11.61 2.51
C ASP A 70 -13.21 11.98 2.10
N LYS A 71 -13.09 12.95 1.19
CA LYS A 71 -11.79 13.35 0.61
C LYS A 71 -10.82 13.98 1.61
N GLU A 72 -11.32 14.57 2.70
CA GLU A 72 -10.46 15.21 3.71
C GLU A 72 -9.77 14.18 4.60
N HIS A 73 -10.38 13.01 4.76
CA HIS A 73 -9.89 11.95 5.61
C HIS A 73 -9.43 10.70 4.83
N THR A 74 -9.47 10.74 3.51
CA THR A 74 -9.06 9.62 2.65
C THR A 74 -7.80 9.92 1.87
N LEU A 75 -6.80 9.07 2.07
CA LEU A 75 -5.59 9.05 1.26
C LEU A 75 -5.78 8.08 0.09
N VAL A 76 -5.53 8.53 -1.14
CA VAL A 76 -5.57 7.65 -2.31
C VAL A 76 -4.15 7.37 -2.80
N VAL A 77 -3.80 6.08 -2.84
CA VAL A 77 -2.48 5.63 -3.28
C VAL A 77 -2.64 4.84 -4.58
N TYR A 78 -1.87 5.21 -5.60
CA TYR A 78 -1.93 4.53 -6.88
C TYR A 78 -0.55 4.11 -7.41
N THR A 79 -0.56 3.17 -8.35
CA THR A 79 0.64 2.77 -9.10
C THR A 79 0.55 3.25 -10.55
N PRO A 80 1.68 3.69 -11.16
CA PRO A 80 1.71 4.04 -12.58
C PRO A 80 1.32 2.91 -13.54
N ALA A 81 1.24 1.67 -13.06
CA ALA A 81 0.77 0.53 -13.85
C ALA A 81 -0.74 0.56 -14.12
N VAL A 82 -1.51 1.36 -13.38
CA VAL A 82 -2.94 1.55 -13.61
C VAL A 82 -3.13 2.58 -14.72
N PRO A 83 -3.91 2.26 -15.77
CA PRO A 83 -4.21 3.21 -16.84
C PRO A 83 -4.87 4.49 -16.33
N GLN A 84 -4.61 5.61 -16.99
CA GLN A 84 -5.19 6.92 -16.60
C GLN A 84 -6.71 6.97 -16.80
N GLU A 85 -7.24 6.13 -17.68
CA GLU A 85 -8.66 5.98 -18.02
C GLU A 85 -9.40 5.08 -17.02
N ASN A 86 -8.72 4.50 -16.03
CA ASN A 86 -9.36 3.69 -15.01
C ASN A 86 -10.43 4.53 -14.27
N ARG A 87 -11.65 4.00 -14.20
CA ARG A 87 -12.81 4.73 -13.66
C ARG A 87 -12.66 5.10 -12.20
N ILE A 88 -12.16 4.19 -11.38
CA ILE A 88 -11.94 4.43 -9.96
C ILE A 88 -10.85 5.51 -9.76
N LEU A 89 -9.76 5.44 -10.53
CA LEU A 89 -8.71 6.47 -10.46
C LEU A 89 -9.23 7.83 -10.92
N SER A 90 -10.01 7.85 -12.02
CA SER A 90 -10.66 9.07 -12.52
C SER A 90 -11.65 9.64 -11.52
N PHE A 91 -12.47 8.80 -10.87
CA PHE A 91 -13.39 9.23 -9.83
C PHE A 91 -12.66 9.99 -8.71
N PHE A 92 -11.59 9.46 -8.19
CA PHE A 92 -10.83 10.15 -7.14
C PHE A 92 -10.18 11.45 -7.64
N ARG A 93 -9.61 11.43 -8.85
CA ARG A 93 -8.99 12.62 -9.46
C ARG A 93 -10.00 13.74 -9.69
N ASP A 94 -11.12 13.40 -10.32
CA ASP A 94 -12.11 14.39 -10.77
C ASP A 94 -12.91 14.98 -9.60
N ASN A 95 -12.98 14.27 -8.46
CA ASN A 95 -13.54 14.75 -7.20
C ASN A 95 -12.52 15.48 -6.30
N GLY A 96 -11.29 15.67 -6.77
CA GLY A 96 -10.29 16.50 -6.10
C GLY A 96 -9.63 15.83 -4.89
N TYR A 97 -9.52 14.49 -4.88
CA TYR A 97 -8.74 13.79 -3.85
C TYR A 97 -7.25 14.00 -4.05
N ALA A 98 -6.50 13.96 -2.95
CA ALA A 98 -5.05 13.93 -2.98
C ALA A 98 -4.56 12.55 -3.45
N LEU A 99 -4.12 12.46 -4.71
CA LEU A 99 -3.59 11.25 -5.32
C LEU A 99 -2.07 11.19 -5.14
N HIS A 100 -1.59 10.14 -4.51
CA HIS A 100 -0.16 9.94 -4.29
C HIS A 100 0.34 8.64 -4.91
N LYS A 101 1.48 8.71 -5.56
CA LYS A 101 2.19 7.51 -6.02
C LYS A 101 2.72 6.73 -4.81
N ARG A 102 2.74 5.41 -4.93
CA ARG A 102 3.32 4.53 -3.88
C ARG A 102 4.69 5.03 -3.39
N ALA A 103 5.56 5.45 -4.29
CA ALA A 103 6.91 5.91 -3.95
C ALA A 103 6.90 7.19 -3.11
N GLU A 104 5.97 8.11 -3.36
CA GLU A 104 5.82 9.35 -2.59
C GLU A 104 5.36 9.05 -1.16
N VAL A 105 4.37 8.15 -1.01
CA VAL A 105 3.89 7.73 0.32
C VAL A 105 4.99 7.02 1.10
N LEU A 106 5.76 6.14 0.46
CA LEU A 106 6.88 5.46 1.11
C LEU A 106 7.98 6.45 1.51
N GLY A 107 8.28 7.43 0.66
CA GLY A 107 9.20 8.52 0.96
C GLY A 107 8.74 9.32 2.18
N PHE A 108 7.47 9.69 2.24
CA PHE A 108 6.89 10.38 3.39
C PHE A 108 7.02 9.56 4.69
N LEU A 109 6.69 8.28 4.65
CA LEU A 109 6.84 7.38 5.80
C LEU A 109 8.30 7.28 6.25
N SER A 110 9.25 7.23 5.32
CA SER A 110 10.67 7.17 5.62
C SER A 110 11.20 8.43 6.33
N HIS A 111 10.67 9.60 5.99
CA HIS A 111 11.02 10.86 6.68
C HIS A 111 10.45 10.95 8.09
N SER A 112 9.36 10.27 8.37
CA SER A 112 8.70 10.28 9.69
C SER A 112 9.28 9.26 10.67
N LYS A 113 10.21 8.41 10.24
CA LYS A 113 10.80 7.30 11.00
C LYS A 113 12.32 7.26 10.82
N LYS A 114 13.02 6.47 11.65
CA LYS A 114 14.40 6.10 11.34
C LYS A 114 14.39 5.10 10.19
N ALA A 115 14.83 5.52 9.02
CA ALA A 115 14.81 4.72 7.81
C ALA A 115 16.20 4.18 7.47
N LEU A 116 16.29 2.91 7.11
CA LEU A 116 17.46 2.26 6.56
C LEU A 116 17.15 1.91 5.10
N CYS A 117 17.81 2.59 4.17
CA CYS A 117 17.57 2.43 2.75
C CYS A 117 18.68 1.61 2.10
N ILE A 118 18.31 0.53 1.42
CA ILE A 118 19.25 -0.33 0.70
C ILE A 118 19.14 -0.03 -0.80
N ALA A 119 20.23 0.46 -1.36
CA ALA A 119 20.38 0.74 -2.79
C ALA A 119 21.42 -0.19 -3.43
N GLY A 120 21.34 -0.36 -4.75
CA GLY A 120 22.30 -1.15 -5.53
C GLY A 120 21.65 -1.75 -6.77
N THR A 121 22.46 -2.21 -7.71
CA THR A 121 21.99 -2.91 -8.92
C THR A 121 21.43 -4.30 -8.58
N HIS A 122 22.10 -5.03 -7.70
CA HIS A 122 21.73 -6.39 -7.26
C HIS A 122 21.70 -6.48 -5.74
N GLY A 123 21.08 -7.53 -5.21
CA GLY A 123 21.10 -7.88 -3.79
C GLY A 123 20.19 -7.05 -2.89
N LYS A 124 19.46 -6.03 -3.38
CA LYS A 124 18.60 -5.16 -2.55
C LYS A 124 17.63 -5.95 -1.67
N THR A 125 16.81 -6.80 -2.28
CA THR A 125 15.80 -7.59 -1.55
C THR A 125 16.45 -8.50 -0.51
N THR A 126 17.52 -9.21 -0.88
CA THR A 126 18.25 -10.12 0.02
C THR A 126 18.81 -9.36 1.22
N THR A 127 19.53 -8.27 0.99
CA THR A 127 20.13 -7.46 2.05
C THR A 127 19.06 -6.85 2.97
N THR A 128 17.98 -6.33 2.39
CA THR A 128 16.87 -5.78 3.19
C THR A 128 16.20 -6.86 4.02
N THR A 129 16.01 -8.07 3.47
CA THR A 129 15.44 -9.21 4.21
C THR A 129 16.34 -9.63 5.39
N MET A 130 17.65 -9.73 5.16
CA MET A 130 18.61 -10.07 6.22
C MET A 130 18.62 -9.01 7.33
N LEU A 131 18.64 -7.73 6.96
CA LEU A 131 18.61 -6.62 7.92
C LEU A 131 17.31 -6.62 8.75
N ALA A 132 16.17 -6.78 8.08
CA ALA A 132 14.87 -6.86 8.75
C ALA A 132 14.80 -8.06 9.71
N PHE A 133 15.33 -9.21 9.30
CA PHE A 133 15.40 -10.40 10.16
C PHE A 133 16.25 -10.13 11.42
N LEU A 134 17.42 -9.54 11.27
CA LEU A 134 18.30 -9.19 12.40
C LEU A 134 17.62 -8.19 13.34
N LEU A 135 16.99 -7.15 12.82
CA LEU A 135 16.29 -6.14 13.63
C LEU A 135 15.11 -6.72 14.40
N ASN A 136 14.34 -7.63 13.79
CA ASN A 136 13.28 -8.30 14.50
C ASN A 136 13.78 -9.26 15.59
N ARG A 137 14.91 -9.93 15.37
CA ARG A 137 15.54 -10.81 16.37
C ARG A 137 16.22 -10.05 17.50
N SER A 138 16.68 -8.84 17.26
CA SER A 138 17.32 -7.98 18.27
C SER A 138 16.34 -7.22 19.17
N HIS A 139 15.05 -7.50 19.12
CA HIS A 139 13.98 -6.82 19.85
C HIS A 139 13.79 -5.33 19.50
N VAL A 140 14.50 -4.80 18.51
CA VAL A 140 14.30 -3.42 18.04
C VAL A 140 12.99 -3.31 17.26
N GLY A 141 12.64 -4.36 16.51
CA GLY A 141 11.48 -4.36 15.61
C GLY A 141 11.66 -3.45 14.40
N CYS A 142 11.03 -3.79 13.29
CA CYS A 142 11.02 -2.91 12.12
C CYS A 142 9.81 -3.20 11.23
N SER A 143 9.45 -2.23 10.39
CA SER A 143 8.62 -2.45 9.21
C SER A 143 9.55 -2.50 7.99
N ALA A 144 9.43 -3.54 7.16
CA ALA A 144 10.27 -3.71 5.98
C ALA A 144 9.42 -3.69 4.70
N PHE A 145 9.84 -2.88 3.74
CA PHE A 145 9.21 -2.81 2.41
C PHE A 145 10.14 -3.47 1.41
N LEU A 146 9.79 -4.68 1.01
CA LEU A 146 10.59 -5.52 0.13
C LEU A 146 10.08 -5.46 -1.31
N GLY A 147 10.97 -5.55 -2.27
CA GLY A 147 10.64 -5.70 -3.70
C GLY A 147 10.26 -7.13 -4.11
N GLY A 148 10.09 -8.03 -3.16
CA GLY A 148 9.73 -9.43 -3.34
C GLY A 148 9.05 -10.00 -2.10
N ILE A 149 8.57 -11.24 -2.20
CA ILE A 149 7.96 -11.97 -1.08
C ILE A 149 9.07 -12.71 -0.34
N SER A 150 9.14 -12.51 0.97
CA SER A 150 10.09 -13.22 1.83
C SER A 150 9.36 -14.29 2.64
N SER A 151 9.87 -15.51 2.63
CA SER A 151 9.35 -16.61 3.45
C SER A 151 9.57 -16.39 4.97
N ASN A 152 10.44 -15.47 5.35
CA ASN A 152 10.77 -15.20 6.76
C ASN A 152 9.78 -14.26 7.46
N PHE A 153 8.89 -13.62 6.71
CA PHE A 153 7.95 -12.62 7.25
C PHE A 153 6.48 -12.90 6.90
N GLY A 154 6.17 -14.11 6.45
CA GLY A 154 4.81 -14.60 6.23
C GLY A 154 4.23 -14.24 4.86
#